data_cdcc10ad3778b88078c9a8fdebc83b97
#
_entry.id   cdcc10ad3778b88078c9a8fdebc83b97
#
_cell.length_a   1.000
_cell.length_b   1.000
_cell.length_c   1.000
_cell.angle_alpha   90.00
_cell.angle_beta   90.00
_cell.angle_gamma   90.00
#
_symmetry.space_group_name_H-M   'P 1'
#
loop_
_entity.id
_entity.type
_entity.pdbx_description
1 polymer ?
#
loop_
_entity_poly.entity_id
_entity_poly.type
_entity_poly.pdbx_seq_one_letter_code
_entity_poly.pdbx_strand_id
1 'polypeptide(L)'
;MAFGSTIRTYFNGKWHMGDEPIMRAADHGAWLGSSVFDGARFFEGVSPDLWAHCDRVNRSAEALMLTPTMKTDDMVALMQEGLADFAATSAVYIRPMYWGLDGDTTAIVPKENSTGFAICLE
;
A
#
# COMPACT_ATOMS: atom_id res chain seq x y z
N MET A 1 -13.84 1.38 11.47
CA MET A 1 -13.45 0.78 10.19
C MET A 1 -14.50 1.08 9.12
N ALA A 2 -14.07 1.44 7.94
CA ALA A 2 -14.96 1.69 6.82
C ALA A 2 -15.26 0.40 6.05
N PHE A 3 -16.40 0.36 5.36
CA PHE A 3 -16.82 -0.80 4.56
C PHE A 3 -17.39 -0.33 3.22
N GLY A 4 -17.25 -1.18 2.22
CA GLY A 4 -17.88 -0.98 0.93
C GLY A 4 -17.46 0.30 0.22
N SER A 5 -18.41 1.15 -0.11
CA SER A 5 -18.15 2.37 -0.88
C SER A 5 -17.32 3.43 -0.16
N THR A 6 -17.10 3.29 1.14
CA THR A 6 -16.23 4.21 1.90
C THR A 6 -14.76 3.86 1.79
N ILE A 7 -14.43 2.72 1.18
CA ILE A 7 -13.05 2.30 0.94
C ILE A 7 -12.64 2.72 -0.48
N ARG A 8 -11.38 3.11 -0.63
CA ARG A 8 -10.75 3.31 -1.95
C ARG A 8 -9.48 2.50 -1.98
N THR A 9 -9.28 1.76 -3.06
CA THR A 9 -8.09 0.91 -3.23
C THR A 9 -7.35 1.32 -4.49
N TYR A 10 -6.07 1.66 -4.34
CA TYR A 10 -5.18 1.80 -5.50
C TYR A 10 -4.50 0.46 -5.77
N PHE A 11 -4.70 -0.05 -6.97
CA PHE A 11 -4.12 -1.32 -7.40
C PHE A 11 -4.06 -1.39 -8.92
N ASN A 12 -2.98 -1.98 -9.45
CA ASN A 12 -2.77 -2.13 -10.90
C ASN A 12 -2.90 -0.81 -11.67
N GLY A 13 -2.31 0.25 -11.13
CA GLY A 13 -2.20 1.53 -11.82
C GLY A 13 -3.44 2.41 -11.77
N LYS A 14 -4.45 2.07 -10.98
CA LYS A 14 -5.65 2.90 -10.87
C LYS A 14 -6.32 2.81 -9.50
N TRP A 15 -7.12 3.83 -9.18
CA TRP A 15 -7.99 3.84 -8.01
C TRP A 15 -9.29 3.08 -8.31
N HIS A 16 -9.67 2.22 -7.38
CA HIS A 16 -10.93 1.47 -7.40
C HIS A 16 -11.85 1.99 -6.31
N MET A 17 -13.15 2.04 -6.60
CA MET A 17 -14.19 2.28 -5.59
C MET A 17 -14.40 0.98 -4.83
N GLY A 18 -14.20 1.01 -3.51
CA GLY A 18 -14.44 -0.13 -2.65
C GLY A 18 -13.20 -0.97 -2.37
N ASP A 19 -13.44 -2.10 -1.73
CA ASP A 19 -12.42 -3.03 -1.27
C ASP A 19 -12.08 -4.00 -2.40
N GLU A 20 -10.93 -3.78 -3.01
CA GLU A 20 -10.49 -4.54 -4.19
C GLU A 20 -9.62 -5.73 -3.77
N PRO A 21 -9.84 -6.93 -4.34
CA PRO A 21 -8.92 -8.05 -4.15
C PRO A 21 -7.55 -7.74 -4.76
N ILE A 22 -6.49 -7.90 -3.98
CA ILE A 22 -5.14 -7.51 -4.41
C ILE A 22 -4.13 -8.65 -4.37
N MET A 23 -4.39 -9.71 -3.63
CA MET A 23 -3.49 -10.86 -3.51
C MET A 23 -4.09 -12.11 -4.15
N ARG A 24 -3.20 -12.91 -4.75
CA ARG A 24 -3.54 -14.24 -5.26
C ARG A 24 -2.99 -15.31 -4.31
N ALA A 25 -3.56 -16.50 -4.35
CA ALA A 25 -3.16 -17.59 -3.47
C ALA A 25 -1.67 -17.96 -3.61
N ALA A 26 -1.11 -17.84 -4.81
CA ALA A 26 0.28 -18.17 -5.08
C ALA A 26 1.25 -17.00 -4.83
N ASP A 27 0.77 -15.83 -4.50
CA ASP A 27 1.66 -14.71 -4.17
C ASP A 27 2.46 -15.06 -2.92
N HIS A 28 3.78 -14.85 -2.98
CA HIS A 28 4.70 -15.18 -1.88
C HIS A 28 4.27 -14.51 -0.57
N GLY A 29 3.78 -13.28 -0.65
CA GLY A 29 3.25 -12.57 0.51
C GLY A 29 2.02 -13.22 1.14
N ALA A 30 1.22 -13.95 0.35
CA ALA A 30 0.00 -14.58 0.85
C ALA A 30 0.28 -15.86 1.63
N TRP A 31 1.22 -16.71 1.15
CA TRP A 31 1.46 -18.00 1.80
C TRP A 31 2.68 -18.03 2.71
N LEU A 32 3.68 -17.18 2.47
CA LEU A 32 4.89 -17.15 3.31
C LEU A 32 5.02 -15.84 4.12
N GLY A 33 4.10 -14.89 3.95
CA GLY A 33 4.04 -13.71 4.78
C GLY A 33 5.04 -12.61 4.43
N SER A 34 5.62 -12.61 3.23
CA SER A 34 6.50 -11.53 2.77
C SER A 34 5.69 -10.30 2.41
N SER A 35 5.21 -9.59 3.42
CA SER A 35 4.43 -8.38 3.22
C SER A 35 4.76 -7.34 4.29
N VAL A 36 4.66 -6.08 3.91
CA VAL A 36 4.87 -4.93 4.79
C VAL A 36 3.78 -3.90 4.54
N PHE A 37 3.50 -3.09 5.56
CA PHE A 37 2.61 -1.95 5.44
C PHE A 37 3.09 -0.82 6.34
N ASP A 38 2.50 0.35 6.13
CA ASP A 38 2.60 1.46 7.07
C ASP A 38 1.21 2.05 7.28
N GLY A 39 1.03 2.84 8.32
CA GLY A 39 -0.26 3.43 8.64
C GLY A 39 -0.13 4.93 8.87
N ALA A 40 -0.82 5.72 8.05
CA ALA A 40 -0.96 7.14 8.21
C ALA A 40 -2.43 7.50 8.39
N ARG A 41 -2.71 8.76 8.71
CA ARG A 41 -4.07 9.24 8.92
C ARG A 41 -4.30 10.53 8.17
N PHE A 42 -5.55 10.68 7.74
CA PHE A 42 -6.09 11.96 7.26
C PHE A 42 -7.24 12.34 8.19
N PHE A 43 -7.21 13.56 8.70
CA PHE A 43 -8.30 14.10 9.51
C PHE A 43 -8.22 15.63 9.52
N GLU A 44 -9.36 16.29 9.63
CA GLU A 44 -9.43 17.75 9.63
C GLU A 44 -8.67 18.40 8.46
N GLY A 45 -8.70 17.73 7.30
CA GLY A 45 -8.07 18.22 6.08
C GLY A 45 -6.54 18.06 6.01
N VAL A 46 -5.93 17.38 6.98
CA VAL A 46 -4.47 17.21 7.03
C VAL A 46 -4.07 15.74 7.13
N SER A 47 -2.89 15.43 6.62
CA SER A 47 -2.27 14.11 6.72
C SER A 47 -0.89 14.26 7.37
N PRO A 48 -0.82 14.18 8.71
CA PRO A 48 0.46 14.39 9.42
C PRO A 48 1.50 13.37 8.99
N ASP A 49 2.73 13.85 8.75
CA ASP A 49 3.91 13.01 8.45
C ASP A 49 3.72 12.05 7.27
N LEU A 50 2.88 12.39 6.30
CA LEU A 50 2.56 11.50 5.18
C LEU A 50 3.83 11.07 4.43
N TRP A 51 4.75 12.00 4.17
CA TRP A 51 6.01 11.67 3.50
C TRP A 51 6.82 10.65 4.31
N ALA A 52 6.91 10.84 5.63
CA ALA A 52 7.66 9.95 6.50
C ALA A 52 7.06 8.53 6.53
N HIS A 53 5.74 8.40 6.49
CA HIS A 53 5.07 7.10 6.40
C HIS A 53 5.36 6.41 5.06
N CYS A 54 5.32 7.15 3.96
CA CYS A 54 5.64 6.61 2.64
C CYS A 54 7.12 6.18 2.55
N ASP A 55 8.02 6.99 3.09
CA ASP A 55 9.43 6.65 3.15
C ASP A 55 9.67 5.38 3.98
N ARG A 56 8.97 5.26 5.10
CA ARG A 56 9.14 4.12 5.99
C ARG A 56 8.62 2.82 5.37
N VAL A 57 7.50 2.82 4.65
CA VAL A 57 7.03 1.61 3.98
C VAL A 57 8.04 1.15 2.92
N ASN A 58 8.68 2.08 2.21
CA ASN A 58 9.73 1.75 1.25
C ASN A 58 10.94 1.12 1.95
N ARG A 59 11.38 1.69 3.07
CA ARG A 59 12.47 1.12 3.87
C ARG A 59 12.11 -0.24 4.47
N SER A 60 10.86 -0.41 4.91
CA SER A 60 10.36 -1.70 5.42
C SER A 60 10.38 -2.77 4.34
N ALA A 61 9.99 -2.40 3.10
CA ALA A 61 10.06 -3.32 1.97
C ALA A 61 11.49 -3.79 1.72
N GLU A 62 12.45 -2.87 1.68
CA GLU A 62 13.86 -3.20 1.49
C GLU A 62 14.39 -4.10 2.62
N ALA A 63 14.00 -3.82 3.86
CA ALA A 63 14.41 -4.64 5.02
C ALA A 63 13.90 -6.08 4.93
N LEU A 64 12.76 -6.31 4.27
CA LEU A 64 12.19 -7.63 4.03
C LEU A 64 12.59 -8.21 2.67
N MET A 65 13.60 -7.64 2.02
CA MET A 65 14.11 -8.07 0.71
C MET A 65 13.11 -7.91 -0.44
N LEU A 66 12.09 -7.09 -0.26
CA LEU A 66 11.18 -6.70 -1.33
C LEU A 66 11.80 -5.53 -2.10
N THR A 67 11.45 -5.40 -3.38
CA THR A 67 11.87 -4.26 -4.19
C THR A 67 10.74 -3.24 -4.24
N PRO A 68 10.88 -2.07 -3.58
CA PRO A 68 9.85 -1.03 -3.68
C PRO A 68 9.64 -0.62 -5.15
N THR A 69 8.38 -0.44 -5.54
CA THR A 69 8.02 -0.13 -6.92
C THR A 69 7.66 1.35 -7.11
N MET A 70 7.56 2.11 -6.03
CA MET A 70 7.13 3.50 -6.07
C MET A 70 8.02 4.39 -5.23
N LYS A 71 8.48 5.49 -5.81
CA LYS A 71 9.26 6.49 -5.08
C LYS A 71 8.39 7.17 -4.04
N THR A 72 9.01 7.59 -2.93
CA THR A 72 8.30 8.23 -1.81
C THR A 72 7.47 9.42 -2.27
N ASP A 73 8.03 10.34 -3.07
CA ASP A 73 7.31 11.53 -3.53
C ASP A 73 6.11 11.18 -4.40
N ASP A 74 6.26 10.18 -5.27
CA ASP A 74 5.18 9.72 -6.14
C ASP A 74 4.06 9.07 -5.33
N MET A 75 4.42 8.33 -4.29
CA MET A 75 3.46 7.71 -3.37
C MET A 75 2.65 8.77 -2.62
N VAL A 76 3.31 9.81 -2.12
CA VAL A 76 2.63 10.94 -1.46
C VAL A 76 1.62 11.59 -2.39
N ALA A 77 2.04 11.91 -3.63
CA ALA A 77 1.16 12.53 -4.62
C ALA A 77 -0.05 11.65 -4.93
N LEU A 78 0.17 10.35 -5.05
CA LEU A 78 -0.89 9.37 -5.32
C LEU A 78 -1.89 9.28 -4.18
N MET A 79 -1.42 9.30 -2.94
CA MET A 79 -2.29 9.30 -1.76
C MET A 79 -3.13 10.57 -1.69
N GLN A 80 -2.53 11.73 -1.99
CA GLN A 80 -3.26 12.99 -2.03
C GLN A 80 -4.35 12.99 -3.10
N GLU A 81 -4.07 12.38 -4.26
CA GLU A 81 -5.07 12.19 -5.31
C GLU A 81 -6.26 11.36 -4.82
N GLY A 82 -6.01 10.22 -4.16
CA GLY A 82 -7.08 9.39 -3.61
C GLY A 82 -7.85 10.06 -2.49
N LEU A 83 -7.17 10.81 -1.63
CA LEU A 83 -7.80 11.53 -0.52
C LEU A 83 -8.71 12.65 -0.99
N ALA A 84 -8.51 13.19 -2.19
CA ALA A 84 -9.37 14.23 -2.75
C ALA A 84 -10.83 13.77 -2.93
N ASP A 85 -11.08 12.47 -2.97
CA ASP A 85 -12.43 11.89 -3.04
C ASP A 85 -13.15 11.88 -1.69
N PHE A 86 -12.47 12.24 -0.61
CA PHE A 86 -13.05 12.26 0.74
C PHE A 86 -13.32 13.70 1.18
N ALA A 87 -14.41 13.89 1.94
CA ALA A 87 -14.67 15.20 2.53
C ALA A 87 -13.56 15.56 3.54
N ALA A 88 -13.24 16.85 3.66
CA ALA A 88 -12.24 17.31 4.61
C ALA A 88 -12.60 16.97 6.08
N THR A 89 -13.89 16.75 6.36
CA THR A 89 -14.38 16.32 7.68
C THR A 89 -14.23 14.83 7.93
N SER A 90 -13.85 14.04 6.90
CA SER A 90 -13.65 12.62 7.05
C SER A 90 -12.38 12.30 7.84
N ALA A 91 -12.42 11.20 8.58
CA ALA A 91 -11.24 10.59 9.16
C ALA A 91 -10.91 9.34 8.35
N VAL A 92 -9.73 9.29 7.75
CA VAL A 92 -9.33 8.21 6.85
C VAL A 92 -8.04 7.58 7.35
N TYR A 93 -8.01 6.26 7.40
CA TYR A 93 -6.80 5.49 7.62
C TYR A 93 -6.13 5.22 6.28
N ILE A 94 -4.86 5.55 6.18
CA ILE A 94 -4.07 5.43 4.94
C ILE A 94 -3.08 4.29 5.10
N ARG A 95 -3.21 3.23 4.28
CA ARG A 95 -2.36 2.05 4.41
C ARG A 95 -1.71 1.69 3.08
N PRO A 96 -0.45 2.08 2.85
CA PRO A 96 0.34 1.54 1.74
C PRO A 96 0.85 0.15 2.09
N MET A 97 0.88 -0.73 1.09
CA MET A 97 1.27 -2.13 1.26
C MET A 97 2.14 -2.61 0.12
N TYR A 98 3.17 -3.41 0.46
CA TYR A 98 3.96 -4.17 -0.50
C TYR A 98 3.93 -5.65 -0.12
N TRP A 99 3.98 -6.53 -1.10
CA TRP A 99 4.11 -7.97 -0.85
C TRP A 99 4.88 -8.63 -1.98
N GLY A 100 5.52 -9.77 -1.66
CA GLY A 100 6.21 -10.58 -2.65
C GLY A 100 5.21 -11.28 -3.58
N LEU A 101 5.47 -11.22 -4.89
CA LEU A 101 4.69 -11.96 -5.88
C LEU A 101 5.30 -13.34 -6.07
N ASP A 102 6.54 -13.41 -6.56
CA ASP A 102 7.25 -14.67 -6.73
C ASP A 102 8.30 -14.87 -5.64
N GLY A 103 8.61 -16.11 -5.34
CA GLY A 103 9.82 -16.47 -4.61
C GLY A 103 11.02 -16.60 -5.56
N ASP A 104 12.22 -16.60 -5.00
CA ASP A 104 13.44 -16.91 -5.73
C ASP A 104 13.54 -18.44 -6.05
N THR A 105 14.70 -18.89 -6.51
CA THR A 105 14.90 -20.32 -6.82
C THR A 105 14.76 -21.24 -5.60
N THR A 106 14.89 -20.71 -4.39
CA THR A 106 14.67 -21.46 -3.14
C THR A 106 13.22 -21.46 -2.71
N ALA A 107 12.40 -20.59 -3.27
CA ALA A 107 11.03 -20.29 -2.88
C ALA A 107 10.89 -19.69 -1.47
N ILE A 108 11.97 -19.48 -0.75
CA ILE A 108 11.97 -18.95 0.63
C ILE A 108 12.16 -17.43 0.64
N VAL A 109 13.04 -16.92 -0.22
CA VAL A 109 13.33 -15.49 -0.31
C VAL A 109 12.46 -14.88 -1.41
N PRO A 110 11.89 -13.68 -1.20
CA PRO A 110 11.16 -12.99 -2.27
C PRO A 110 12.08 -12.76 -3.47
N LYS A 111 11.53 -12.93 -4.67
CA LYS A 111 12.27 -12.68 -5.89
C LYS A 111 12.45 -11.19 -6.09
N GLU A 112 13.67 -10.77 -6.45
CA GLU A 112 13.96 -9.38 -6.75
C GLU A 112 13.09 -8.88 -7.90
N ASN A 113 12.62 -7.64 -7.81
CA ASN A 113 11.78 -6.98 -8.82
C ASN A 113 10.44 -7.70 -9.09
N SER A 114 9.95 -8.46 -8.12
CA SER A 114 8.66 -9.16 -8.21
C SER A 114 7.82 -8.81 -6.98
N THR A 115 7.30 -7.58 -6.95
CA THR A 115 6.65 -7.01 -5.79
C THR A 115 5.29 -6.42 -6.17
N GLY A 116 4.25 -6.79 -5.41
CA GLY A 116 2.95 -6.18 -5.51
C GLY A 116 2.86 -4.92 -4.65
N PHE A 117 2.02 -3.98 -5.06
CA PHE A 117 1.81 -2.71 -4.35
C PHE A 117 0.33 -2.35 -4.38
N ALA A 118 -0.17 -1.87 -3.24
CA ALA A 118 -1.52 -1.33 -3.13
C ALA A 118 -1.56 -0.25 -2.05
N ILE A 119 -2.56 0.63 -2.15
CA ILE A 119 -2.91 1.58 -1.09
C ILE A 119 -4.38 1.35 -0.77
N CYS A 120 -4.69 1.21 0.52
CA CYS A 120 -6.06 1.17 1.00
C CYS A 120 -6.34 2.44 1.81
N LEU A 121 -7.41 3.14 1.44
CA LEU A 121 -7.95 4.28 2.18
C LEU A 121 -9.29 3.85 2.77
N GLU A 122 -9.41 3.82 4.11
CA GLU A 122 -10.64 3.42 4.79
C GLU A 122 -10.98 4.25 6.02
#